data_ba89341da1c0f61587920ba71d4ad890
#
_entry.id   ba89341da1c0f61587920ba71d4ad890
#
_cell.length_a   1.000
_cell.length_b   1.000
_cell.length_c   1.000
_cell.angle_alpha   90.00
_cell.angle_beta   90.00
_cell.angle_gamma   90.00
#
_symmetry.space_group_name_H-M   'P 1'
#
loop_
_entity.id
_entity.type
_entity.pdbx_description
1 polymer ?
#
loop_
_entity_poly.entity_id
_entity_poly.type
_entity_poly.pdbx_seq_one_letter_code
_entity_poly.pdbx_strand_id
1 'polypeptide(L)'
;MTTKLILYPNNKLWMAAIKPPMYSVAIMPIWVGTAVAYAQTQHLDAIIFSTFLGAAILILAWENLSNDVYDSETGIDINKHHSVVNLTGNKPLVFWLGNLCLIFGLLGIFTISWWQQDPTVIGIILLCCGLGYIYQGPPFRLGYKGLGEILCFFAFGPLACSAAYYSQTQTASISSLVASIIVGVATSLILFCSHFHQVKDDLAAGKLSPIVRLGTLRGAQVLTVCTISIYALAAIFVILGFFPILTLLSWASLPFAVKLCRHVNLNHDKPELVSNCKFIAVAVHFWCCSLFGLGFLLG
;
A
#
# COMPACT_ATOMS: atom_id res chain seq x y z
N MET A 1 -21.31 -26.82 25.66
CA MET A 1 -20.60 -26.73 24.38
C MET A 1 -19.21 -26.22 24.66
N THR A 2 -18.20 -27.08 24.64
CA THR A 2 -16.80 -26.74 24.91
C THR A 2 -16.19 -26.13 23.65
N THR A 3 -16.02 -24.82 23.64
CA THR A 3 -15.31 -24.11 22.59
C THR A 3 -13.86 -24.58 22.59
N LYS A 4 -13.46 -25.39 21.61
CA LYS A 4 -12.04 -25.69 21.36
C LYS A 4 -11.31 -24.36 21.04
N LEU A 5 -10.63 -23.83 22.04
CA LEU A 5 -9.58 -22.81 21.81
C LEU A 5 -8.52 -23.47 20.94
N ILE A 6 -8.52 -23.15 19.65
CA ILE A 6 -7.42 -23.49 18.75
C ILE A 6 -6.27 -22.57 19.16
N LEU A 7 -5.39 -23.08 20.03
CA LEU A 7 -4.12 -22.42 20.38
C LEU A 7 -3.22 -22.42 19.13
N TYR A 8 -3.35 -21.40 18.29
CA TYR A 8 -2.34 -21.11 17.29
C TYR A 8 -1.03 -20.79 18.01
N PRO A 9 0.13 -21.31 17.56
CA PRO A 9 1.42 -20.92 18.13
C PRO A 9 1.53 -19.39 18.10
N ASN A 10 1.87 -18.78 19.23
CA ASN A 10 1.88 -17.33 19.43
C ASN A 10 2.67 -16.61 18.32
N ASN A 11 3.76 -17.21 17.81
CA ASN A 11 4.58 -16.71 16.73
C ASN A 11 3.83 -16.53 15.39
N LYS A 12 2.88 -17.43 15.05
CA LYS A 12 2.09 -17.29 13.80
C LYS A 12 1.12 -16.12 13.86
N LEU A 13 0.52 -15.88 15.01
CA LEU A 13 -0.39 -14.74 15.22
C LEU A 13 0.38 -13.42 15.16
N TRP A 14 1.56 -13.34 15.76
CA TRP A 14 2.42 -12.15 15.67
C TRP A 14 2.92 -11.88 14.25
N MET A 15 3.32 -12.90 13.50
CA MET A 15 3.67 -12.74 12.09
C MET A 15 2.49 -12.26 11.24
N ALA A 16 1.27 -12.74 11.53
CA ALA A 16 0.06 -12.27 10.87
C ALA A 16 -0.29 -10.82 11.26
N ALA A 17 -0.01 -10.40 12.50
CA ALA A 17 -0.24 -9.05 13.00
C ALA A 17 0.74 -8.03 12.43
N ILE A 18 2.04 -8.38 12.39
CA ILE A 18 3.10 -7.51 11.83
C ILE A 18 2.96 -7.37 10.31
N LYS A 19 2.40 -8.39 9.65
CA LYS A 19 2.12 -8.40 8.19
C LYS A 19 3.37 -8.08 7.32
N PRO A 20 4.53 -8.75 7.47
CA PRO A 20 5.76 -8.37 6.79
C PRO A 20 5.63 -8.17 5.27
N PRO A 21 4.86 -9.00 4.51
CA PRO A 21 4.69 -8.80 3.07
C PRO A 21 4.02 -7.47 2.71
N MET A 22 3.23 -6.90 3.61
CA MET A 22 2.53 -5.62 3.38
C MET A 22 3.48 -4.43 3.38
N TYR A 23 4.69 -4.54 3.96
CA TYR A 23 5.67 -3.45 3.95
C TYR A 23 6.20 -3.13 2.55
N SER A 24 6.00 -4.03 1.58
CA SER A 24 6.25 -3.70 0.17
C SER A 24 5.47 -2.46 -0.29
N VAL A 25 4.32 -2.19 0.32
CA VAL A 25 3.49 -1.01 0.04
C VAL A 25 4.22 0.31 0.33
N ALA A 26 5.07 0.36 1.38
CA ALA A 26 5.91 1.52 1.66
C ALA A 26 7.21 1.52 0.83
N ILE A 27 7.78 0.34 0.59
CA ILE A 27 9.09 0.19 -0.07
C ILE A 27 9.00 0.53 -1.56
N MET A 28 7.99 0.04 -2.27
CA MET A 28 7.92 0.15 -3.73
C MET A 28 7.75 1.57 -4.25
N PRO A 29 6.94 2.47 -3.66
CA PRO A 29 6.90 3.87 -4.07
C PRO A 29 8.28 4.55 -3.99
N ILE A 30 9.03 4.30 -2.91
CA ILE A 30 10.34 4.89 -2.70
C ILE A 30 11.35 4.32 -3.69
N TRP A 31 11.31 3.00 -3.92
CA TRP A 31 12.12 2.33 -4.92
C TRP A 31 11.88 2.88 -6.33
N VAL A 32 10.62 2.93 -6.78
CA VAL A 32 10.29 3.39 -8.14
C VAL A 32 10.59 4.87 -8.32
N GLY A 33 10.22 5.74 -7.35
CA GLY A 33 10.52 7.16 -7.43
C GLY A 33 12.02 7.45 -7.51
N THR A 34 12.81 6.74 -6.70
CA THR A 34 14.27 6.85 -6.73
C THR A 34 14.87 6.29 -8.02
N ALA A 35 14.33 5.18 -8.56
CA ALA A 35 14.79 4.60 -9.81
C ALA A 35 14.55 5.54 -11.01
N VAL A 36 13.39 6.24 -11.03
CA VAL A 36 13.13 7.29 -12.04
C VAL A 36 14.12 8.45 -11.90
N ALA A 37 14.41 8.87 -10.67
CA ALA A 37 15.39 9.93 -10.40
C ALA A 37 16.78 9.53 -10.93
N TYR A 38 17.21 8.32 -10.63
CA TYR A 38 18.49 7.79 -11.12
C TYR A 38 18.54 7.74 -12.65
N ALA A 39 17.47 7.25 -13.31
CA ALA A 39 17.41 7.20 -14.77
C ALA A 39 17.61 8.57 -15.43
N GLN A 40 17.11 9.64 -14.79
CA GLN A 40 17.19 11.00 -15.34
C GLN A 40 18.47 11.75 -14.97
N THR A 41 19.08 11.44 -13.83
CA THR A 41 20.23 12.22 -13.28
C THR A 41 21.54 11.45 -13.26
N GLN A 42 21.48 10.12 -13.39
CA GLN A 42 22.61 9.19 -13.20
C GLN A 42 23.27 9.36 -11.81
N HIS A 43 22.52 9.90 -10.85
CA HIS A 43 22.98 10.14 -9.48
C HIS A 43 22.02 9.53 -8.49
N LEU A 44 22.57 8.92 -7.41
CA LEU A 44 21.82 8.37 -6.29
C LEU A 44 22.47 8.82 -4.98
N ASP A 45 21.73 9.58 -4.17
CA ASP A 45 22.11 9.81 -2.80
C ASP A 45 21.59 8.65 -1.93
N ALA A 46 22.51 7.74 -1.58
CA ALA A 46 22.18 6.55 -0.80
C ALA A 46 21.77 6.87 0.65
N ILE A 47 22.21 8.02 1.20
CA ILE A 47 21.85 8.43 2.56
C ILE A 47 20.40 8.92 2.54
N ILE A 48 20.04 9.76 1.59
CA ILE A 48 18.65 10.23 1.41
C ILE A 48 17.74 9.03 1.14
N PHE A 49 18.12 8.13 0.22
CA PHE A 49 17.33 6.93 -0.08
C PHE A 49 17.09 6.06 1.16
N SER A 50 18.14 5.72 1.91
CA SER A 50 18.01 4.85 3.09
C SER A 50 17.24 5.51 4.22
N THR A 51 17.43 6.81 4.44
CA THR A 51 16.67 7.59 5.43
C THR A 51 15.19 7.64 5.07
N PHE A 52 14.88 7.91 3.79
CA PHE A 52 13.50 7.94 3.31
C PHE A 52 12.85 6.56 3.43
N LEU A 53 13.54 5.50 3.04
CA LEU A 53 13.04 4.13 3.13
C LEU A 53 12.72 3.72 4.57
N GLY A 54 13.63 4.01 5.50
CA GLY A 54 13.41 3.78 6.93
C GLY A 54 12.22 4.58 7.47
N ALA A 55 12.10 5.84 7.10
CA ALA A 55 10.97 6.70 7.45
C ALA A 55 9.63 6.16 6.90
N ALA A 56 9.59 5.74 5.64
CA ALA A 56 8.40 5.18 5.01
C ALA A 56 7.93 3.89 5.70
N ILE A 57 8.86 3.01 6.09
CA ILE A 57 8.55 1.79 6.86
C ILE A 57 7.94 2.14 8.22
N LEU A 58 8.47 3.14 8.93
CA LEU A 58 7.95 3.58 10.22
C LEU A 58 6.56 4.23 10.07
N ILE A 59 6.35 5.06 9.05
CA ILE A 59 5.05 5.67 8.78
C ILE A 59 4.01 4.59 8.43
N LEU A 60 4.36 3.58 7.65
CA LEU A 60 3.45 2.45 7.40
C LEU A 60 3.18 1.62 8.66
N ALA A 61 4.16 1.46 9.55
CA ALA A 61 3.94 0.81 10.84
C ALA A 61 2.91 1.57 11.68
N TRP A 62 3.02 2.93 11.73
CA TRP A 62 1.99 3.78 12.34
C TRP A 62 0.62 3.56 11.71
N GLU A 63 0.53 3.56 10.39
CA GLU A 63 -0.71 3.34 9.65
C GLU A 63 -1.38 2.00 10.06
N ASN A 64 -0.60 0.91 10.08
CA ASN A 64 -1.10 -0.41 10.46
C ASN A 64 -1.56 -0.48 11.91
N LEU A 65 -0.78 0.10 12.85
CA LEU A 65 -1.11 0.11 14.28
C LEU A 65 -2.32 1.00 14.56
N SER A 66 -2.40 2.16 13.92
CA SER A 66 -3.56 3.07 14.03
C SER A 66 -4.82 2.43 13.46
N ASN A 67 -4.70 1.68 12.37
CA ASN A 67 -5.83 0.92 11.82
C ASN A 67 -6.37 -0.08 12.85
N ASP A 68 -5.51 -0.88 13.48
CA ASP A 68 -5.94 -1.84 14.51
C ASP A 68 -6.57 -1.12 15.73
N VAL A 69 -6.09 0.07 16.10
CA VAL A 69 -6.67 0.90 17.18
C VAL A 69 -8.06 1.40 16.82
N TYR A 70 -8.22 2.04 15.65
CA TYR A 70 -9.51 2.64 15.26
C TYR A 70 -10.54 1.59 14.85
N ASP A 71 -10.12 0.46 14.26
CA ASP A 71 -10.99 -0.66 13.93
C ASP A 71 -11.52 -1.34 15.21
N SER A 72 -10.72 -1.39 16.29
CA SER A 72 -11.20 -1.88 17.60
C SER A 72 -12.34 -1.04 18.20
N GLU A 73 -12.44 0.25 17.82
CA GLU A 73 -13.52 1.15 18.26
C GLU A 73 -14.85 0.91 17.55
N THR A 74 -14.79 0.42 16.31
CA THR A 74 -15.99 0.18 15.48
C THR A 74 -16.54 -1.23 15.61
N GLY A 75 -15.78 -2.12 16.26
CA GLY A 75 -16.16 -3.53 16.39
C GLY A 75 -15.92 -4.38 15.14
N ILE A 76 -15.37 -3.82 14.06
CA ILE A 76 -15.08 -4.59 12.83
C ILE A 76 -14.05 -5.69 13.06
N ASP A 77 -13.16 -5.50 14.04
CA ASP A 77 -12.07 -6.43 14.37
C ASP A 77 -12.43 -7.47 15.44
N ILE A 78 -13.70 -7.60 15.84
CA ILE A 78 -14.13 -8.57 16.87
C ILE A 78 -13.69 -10.00 16.50
N ASN A 79 -13.76 -10.36 15.22
CA ASN A 79 -13.40 -11.69 14.72
C ASN A 79 -11.93 -11.79 14.23
N LYS A 80 -11.15 -10.70 14.30
CA LYS A 80 -9.79 -10.64 13.80
C LYS A 80 -8.77 -10.97 14.89
N HIS A 81 -8.52 -12.24 15.11
CA HIS A 81 -7.60 -12.75 16.15
C HIS A 81 -6.15 -12.26 16.01
N HIS A 82 -5.75 -11.72 14.85
CA HIS A 82 -4.41 -11.22 14.57
C HIS A 82 -4.32 -9.67 14.55
N SER A 83 -5.28 -8.93 15.09
CA SER A 83 -5.13 -7.52 15.41
C SER A 83 -4.15 -7.36 16.57
N VAL A 84 -3.21 -6.40 16.47
CA VAL A 84 -2.24 -6.14 17.55
C VAL A 84 -2.96 -5.73 18.84
N VAL A 85 -4.08 -5.00 18.76
CA VAL A 85 -4.90 -4.65 19.91
C VAL A 85 -5.49 -5.91 20.57
N ASN A 86 -6.01 -6.85 19.78
CA ASN A 86 -6.57 -8.10 20.32
C ASN A 86 -5.49 -9.02 20.90
N LEU A 87 -4.29 -9.05 20.31
CA LEU A 87 -3.16 -9.84 20.80
C LEU A 87 -2.56 -9.32 22.11
N THR A 88 -2.48 -8.00 22.26
CA THR A 88 -1.89 -7.36 23.45
C THR A 88 -2.92 -7.13 24.56
N GLY A 89 -4.20 -7.04 24.22
CA GLY A 89 -5.25 -6.59 25.13
C GLY A 89 -5.06 -5.15 25.63
N ASN A 90 -4.15 -4.38 25.01
CA ASN A 90 -3.75 -3.05 25.49
C ASN A 90 -3.77 -2.01 24.37
N LYS A 91 -4.96 -1.47 24.09
CA LYS A 91 -5.18 -0.44 23.07
C LYS A 91 -4.30 0.83 23.27
N PRO A 92 -4.15 1.40 24.49
CA PRO A 92 -3.27 2.54 24.71
C PRO A 92 -1.81 2.27 24.33
N LEU A 93 -1.30 1.08 24.63
CA LEU A 93 0.06 0.69 24.23
C LEU A 93 0.22 0.71 22.72
N VAL A 94 -0.72 0.09 21.98
CA VAL A 94 -0.67 0.04 20.51
C VAL A 94 -0.77 1.44 19.91
N PHE A 95 -1.64 2.30 20.45
CA PHE A 95 -1.78 3.69 20.04
C PHE A 95 -0.46 4.46 20.18
N TRP A 96 0.18 4.38 21.35
CA TRP A 96 1.43 5.12 21.58
C TRP A 96 2.60 4.55 20.80
N LEU A 97 2.70 3.24 20.62
CA LEU A 97 3.70 2.62 19.73
C LEU A 97 3.54 3.10 18.29
N GLY A 98 2.30 3.15 17.79
CA GLY A 98 2.02 3.71 16.47
C GLY A 98 2.49 5.15 16.35
N ASN A 99 2.11 6.02 17.29
CA ASN A 99 2.53 7.43 17.27
C ASN A 99 4.05 7.60 17.39
N LEU A 100 4.75 6.77 18.13
CA LEU A 100 6.22 6.78 18.16
C LEU A 100 6.80 6.45 16.78
N CYS A 101 6.25 5.46 16.09
CA CYS A 101 6.65 5.16 14.71
C CYS A 101 6.43 6.37 13.78
N LEU A 102 5.28 7.06 13.88
CA LEU A 102 5.01 8.27 13.12
C LEU A 102 6.04 9.38 13.42
N ILE A 103 6.30 9.64 14.69
CA ILE A 103 7.25 10.69 15.11
C ILE A 103 8.65 10.39 14.54
N PHE A 104 9.17 9.18 14.71
CA PHE A 104 10.49 8.82 14.17
C PHE A 104 10.53 8.83 12.64
N GLY A 105 9.44 8.37 11.98
CA GLY A 105 9.31 8.48 10.53
C GLY A 105 9.34 9.93 10.04
N LEU A 106 8.56 10.81 10.67
CA LEU A 106 8.53 12.24 10.34
C LEU A 106 9.86 12.94 10.65
N LEU A 107 10.55 12.55 11.73
CA LEU A 107 11.90 13.05 12.01
C LEU A 107 12.90 12.67 10.91
N GLY A 108 12.83 11.44 10.37
CA GLY A 108 13.64 11.04 9.22
C GLY A 108 13.36 11.90 7.99
N ILE A 109 12.10 12.14 7.66
CA ILE A 109 11.71 13.01 6.54
C ILE A 109 12.10 14.47 6.79
N PHE A 110 11.92 14.97 8.02
CA PHE A 110 12.36 16.30 8.41
C PHE A 110 13.87 16.46 8.24
N THR A 111 14.66 15.45 8.59
CA THR A 111 16.12 15.44 8.40
C THR A 111 16.50 15.62 6.95
N ILE A 112 15.82 14.93 6.02
CA ILE A 112 16.02 15.10 4.58
C ILE A 112 15.72 16.56 4.17
N SER A 113 14.55 17.07 4.53
CA SER A 113 14.16 18.45 4.21
C SER A 113 15.10 19.50 4.83
N TRP A 114 15.62 19.23 6.03
CA TRP A 114 16.62 20.08 6.67
C TRP A 114 17.96 20.09 5.92
N TRP A 115 18.46 18.93 5.50
CA TRP A 115 19.70 18.85 4.70
C TRP A 115 19.58 19.55 3.37
N GLN A 116 18.39 19.42 2.73
CA GLN A 116 18.13 20.02 1.42
C GLN A 116 17.73 21.52 1.50
N GLN A 117 17.45 22.03 2.69
CA GLN A 117 16.91 23.38 2.91
C GLN A 117 15.61 23.61 2.10
N ASP A 118 14.81 22.53 1.93
CA ASP A 118 13.60 22.51 1.12
C ASP A 118 12.48 21.76 1.83
N PRO A 119 11.35 22.41 2.17
CA PRO A 119 10.24 21.80 2.89
C PRO A 119 9.32 20.94 2.00
N THR A 120 9.56 20.82 0.70
CA THR A 120 8.65 20.16 -0.23
C THR A 120 8.42 18.70 0.14
N VAL A 121 9.48 17.93 0.44
CA VAL A 121 9.38 16.52 0.79
C VAL A 121 8.56 16.32 2.07
N ILE A 122 8.84 17.09 3.13
CA ILE A 122 8.06 16.98 4.38
C ILE A 122 6.61 17.40 4.16
N GLY A 123 6.35 18.41 3.34
CA GLY A 123 5.00 18.84 3.00
C GLY A 123 4.19 17.75 2.29
N ILE A 124 4.78 17.06 1.31
CA ILE A 124 4.12 15.96 0.60
C ILE A 124 3.86 14.79 1.56
N ILE A 125 4.83 14.43 2.41
CA ILE A 125 4.67 13.30 3.35
C ILE A 125 3.66 13.62 4.45
N LEU A 126 3.57 14.86 4.93
CA LEU A 126 2.51 15.28 5.85
C LEU A 126 1.12 15.13 5.19
N LEU A 127 1.00 15.43 3.90
CA LEU A 127 -0.23 15.18 3.15
C LEU A 127 -0.53 13.68 3.07
N CYS A 128 0.47 12.81 2.81
CA CYS A 128 0.30 11.36 2.86
C CYS A 128 -0.21 10.89 4.23
N CYS A 129 0.40 11.34 5.31
CA CYS A 129 -0.03 11.02 6.68
C CYS A 129 -1.45 11.54 6.95
N GLY A 130 -1.80 12.72 6.44
CA GLY A 130 -3.16 13.25 6.50
C GLY A 130 -4.17 12.35 5.79
N LEU A 131 -3.86 11.86 4.59
CA LEU A 131 -4.71 10.89 3.86
C LEU A 131 -4.86 9.58 4.64
N GLY A 132 -3.77 9.07 5.23
CA GLY A 132 -3.80 7.89 6.10
C GLY A 132 -4.68 8.09 7.33
N TYR A 133 -4.57 9.24 8.00
CA TYR A 133 -5.43 9.54 9.14
C TYR A 133 -6.91 9.61 8.76
N ILE A 134 -7.28 10.36 7.72
CA ILE A 134 -8.69 10.51 7.32
C ILE A 134 -9.28 9.21 6.75
N TYR A 135 -8.43 8.27 6.31
CA TYR A 135 -8.88 6.95 5.86
C TYR A 135 -9.59 6.19 6.99
N GLN A 136 -9.05 6.17 8.20
CA GLN A 136 -9.53 5.34 9.31
C GLN A 136 -9.83 6.12 10.59
N GLY A 137 -9.22 7.30 10.77
CA GLY A 137 -9.33 8.10 11.99
C GLY A 137 -10.67 8.84 12.11
N PRO A 138 -11.19 8.97 13.35
CA PRO A 138 -12.37 9.77 13.62
C PRO A 138 -12.05 11.27 13.42
N PRO A 139 -13.03 12.09 13.04
CA PRO A 139 -14.40 11.77 12.70
C PRO A 139 -14.61 11.32 11.24
N PHE A 140 -13.55 11.29 10.43
CA PHE A 140 -13.66 11.17 8.97
C PHE A 140 -13.99 9.75 8.51
N ARG A 141 -13.15 8.76 8.83
CA ARG A 141 -13.29 7.34 8.48
C ARG A 141 -13.72 7.12 7.03
N LEU A 142 -13.02 7.77 6.07
CA LEU A 142 -13.41 7.75 4.66
C LEU A 142 -13.27 6.35 4.02
N GLY A 143 -12.43 5.48 4.58
CA GLY A 143 -12.37 4.06 4.21
C GLY A 143 -13.70 3.34 4.44
N TYR A 144 -14.43 3.71 5.50
CA TYR A 144 -15.77 3.19 5.78
C TYR A 144 -16.83 3.71 4.79
N LYS A 145 -16.55 4.81 4.12
CA LYS A 145 -17.41 5.39 3.07
C LYS A 145 -17.07 4.89 1.66
N GLY A 146 -16.16 3.90 1.53
CA GLY A 146 -15.75 3.31 0.26
C GLY A 146 -14.79 4.18 -0.56
N LEU A 147 -14.07 5.11 0.08
CA LEU A 147 -13.06 5.95 -0.55
C LEU A 147 -11.63 5.47 -0.28
N GLY A 148 -11.47 4.32 0.37
CA GLY A 148 -10.18 3.80 0.81
C GLY A 148 -9.19 3.60 -0.33
N GLU A 149 -9.61 3.00 -1.44
CA GLU A 149 -8.78 2.74 -2.59
C GLU A 149 -8.28 4.01 -3.28
N ILE A 150 -9.13 5.05 -3.31
CA ILE A 150 -8.77 6.36 -3.87
C ILE A 150 -7.70 7.02 -3.00
N LEU A 151 -7.89 7.02 -1.67
CA LEU A 151 -6.91 7.55 -0.73
C LEU A 151 -5.58 6.79 -0.82
N CYS A 152 -5.66 5.45 -0.89
CA CYS A 152 -4.51 4.57 -1.05
C CYS A 152 -3.76 4.87 -2.36
N PHE A 153 -4.49 5.02 -3.48
CA PHE A 153 -3.91 5.38 -4.77
C PHE A 153 -3.09 6.67 -4.68
N PHE A 154 -3.68 7.75 -4.15
CA PHE A 154 -2.99 9.03 -4.07
C PHE A 154 -1.83 9.02 -3.09
N ALA A 155 -1.98 8.40 -1.91
CA ALA A 155 -0.94 8.38 -0.88
C ALA A 155 0.30 7.60 -1.34
N PHE A 156 0.12 6.36 -1.83
CA PHE A 156 1.24 5.49 -2.21
C PHE A 156 1.69 5.63 -3.66
N GLY A 157 0.85 6.14 -4.54
CA GLY A 157 1.21 6.47 -5.92
C GLY A 157 1.75 7.88 -6.03
N PRO A 158 0.92 8.84 -6.49
CA PRO A 158 1.37 10.21 -6.82
C PRO A 158 2.17 10.91 -5.73
N LEU A 159 1.76 10.80 -4.47
CA LEU A 159 2.44 11.54 -3.39
C LEU A 159 3.74 10.86 -2.96
N ALA A 160 3.72 9.60 -2.52
CA ALA A 160 4.92 8.94 -1.99
C ALA A 160 5.99 8.75 -3.06
N CYS A 161 5.60 8.34 -4.29
CA CYS A 161 6.53 8.14 -5.38
C CYS A 161 7.16 9.48 -5.85
N SER A 162 6.36 10.55 -5.99
CA SER A 162 6.87 11.88 -6.33
C SER A 162 7.73 12.48 -5.23
N ALA A 163 7.40 12.25 -3.96
CA ALA A 163 8.24 12.69 -2.84
C ALA A 163 9.61 11.98 -2.85
N ALA A 164 9.62 10.67 -3.15
CA ALA A 164 10.87 9.92 -3.28
C ALA A 164 11.72 10.42 -4.46
N TYR A 165 11.11 10.68 -5.61
CA TYR A 165 11.78 11.30 -6.75
C TYR A 165 12.35 12.67 -6.38
N TYR A 166 11.50 13.53 -5.80
CA TYR A 166 11.87 14.91 -5.42
C TYR A 166 12.99 14.92 -4.38
N SER A 167 13.01 13.99 -3.45
CA SER A 167 14.08 13.88 -2.45
C SER A 167 15.46 13.61 -3.06
N GLN A 168 15.53 13.04 -4.27
CA GLN A 168 16.79 12.78 -4.98
C GLN A 168 17.19 13.93 -5.91
N THR A 169 16.23 14.71 -6.42
CA THR A 169 16.46 15.64 -7.54
C THR A 169 16.14 17.09 -7.22
N GLN A 170 15.37 17.35 -6.15
CA GLN A 170 14.79 18.65 -5.80
C GLN A 170 14.00 19.31 -6.97
N THR A 171 13.48 18.50 -7.86
CA THR A 171 12.66 18.92 -9.01
C THR A 171 11.44 18.04 -9.17
N ALA A 172 10.45 18.49 -9.95
CA ALA A 172 9.31 17.68 -10.33
C ALA A 172 9.55 17.02 -11.70
N SER A 173 8.99 15.83 -11.92
CA SER A 173 9.09 15.11 -13.19
C SER A 173 7.75 14.52 -13.62
N ILE A 174 7.39 14.73 -14.88
CA ILE A 174 6.21 14.11 -15.48
C ILE A 174 6.39 12.58 -15.53
N SER A 175 7.60 12.09 -15.87
CA SER A 175 7.89 10.66 -15.89
C SER A 175 7.69 10.03 -14.51
N SER A 176 8.11 10.70 -13.43
CA SER A 176 7.84 10.24 -12.05
C SER A 176 6.33 10.22 -11.74
N LEU A 177 5.61 11.26 -12.15
CA LEU A 177 4.17 11.32 -11.93
C LEU A 177 3.41 10.21 -12.67
N VAL A 178 3.72 9.95 -13.94
CA VAL A 178 3.05 8.87 -14.70
C VAL A 178 3.49 7.49 -14.21
N ALA A 179 4.74 7.31 -13.77
CA ALA A 179 5.21 6.07 -13.14
C ALA A 179 4.45 5.79 -11.83
N SER A 180 4.16 6.83 -11.06
CA SER A 180 3.44 6.75 -9.80
C SER A 180 2.00 6.23 -9.96
N ILE A 181 1.36 6.44 -11.12
CA ILE A 181 0.01 5.92 -11.42
C ILE A 181 0.04 4.39 -11.38
N ILE A 182 1.06 3.76 -11.99
CA ILE A 182 1.21 2.30 -12.00
C ILE A 182 1.37 1.78 -10.56
N VAL A 183 2.23 2.41 -9.76
CA VAL A 183 2.45 2.06 -8.35
C VAL A 183 1.15 2.22 -7.55
N GLY A 184 0.45 3.35 -7.72
CA GLY A 184 -0.79 3.64 -7.01
C GLY A 184 -1.90 2.62 -7.32
N VAL A 185 -2.10 2.26 -8.60
CA VAL A 185 -3.09 1.23 -8.99
C VAL A 185 -2.71 -0.12 -8.39
N ALA A 186 -1.44 -0.53 -8.50
CA ALA A 186 -0.97 -1.80 -7.96
C ALA A 186 -1.14 -1.88 -6.43
N THR A 187 -0.89 -0.78 -5.70
CA THR A 187 -1.09 -0.70 -4.26
C THR A 187 -2.58 -0.76 -3.89
N SER A 188 -3.43 -0.01 -4.59
CA SER A 188 -4.88 -0.01 -4.34
C SER A 188 -5.52 -1.38 -4.57
N LEU A 189 -5.00 -2.19 -5.49
CA LEU A 189 -5.47 -3.56 -5.69
C LEU A 189 -5.29 -4.44 -4.45
N ILE A 190 -4.27 -4.22 -3.63
CA ILE A 190 -4.05 -4.97 -2.39
C ILE A 190 -5.19 -4.71 -1.41
N LEU A 191 -5.54 -3.42 -1.23
CA LEU A 191 -6.64 -3.00 -0.37
C LEU A 191 -7.98 -3.53 -0.91
N PHE A 192 -8.22 -3.38 -2.21
CA PHE A 192 -9.42 -3.86 -2.88
C PHE A 192 -9.63 -5.38 -2.69
N CYS A 193 -8.55 -6.17 -2.81
CA CYS A 193 -8.57 -7.61 -2.56
C CYS A 193 -8.96 -7.96 -1.12
N SER A 194 -8.61 -7.13 -0.13
CA SER A 194 -8.92 -7.41 1.27
C SER A 194 -10.44 -7.44 1.55
N HIS A 195 -11.24 -6.73 0.77
CA HIS A 195 -12.68 -6.61 0.97
C HIS A 195 -13.50 -7.81 0.48
N PHE A 196 -12.96 -8.66 -0.41
CA PHE A 196 -13.74 -9.81 -0.93
C PHE A 196 -14.20 -10.78 0.14
N HIS A 197 -13.36 -11.06 1.12
CA HIS A 197 -13.71 -12.01 2.20
C HIS A 197 -14.36 -11.33 3.41
N GLN A 198 -14.38 -9.99 3.47
CA GLN A 198 -14.84 -9.21 4.61
C GLN A 198 -16.23 -8.60 4.41
N VAL A 199 -16.96 -8.92 3.33
CA VAL A 199 -18.27 -8.31 3.01
C VAL A 199 -19.26 -8.35 4.17
N LYS A 200 -19.35 -9.48 4.90
CA LYS A 200 -20.25 -9.61 6.04
C LYS A 200 -19.82 -8.74 7.22
N ASP A 201 -18.54 -8.72 7.54
CA ASP A 201 -17.98 -7.94 8.66
C ASP A 201 -18.04 -6.44 8.34
N ASP A 202 -17.72 -6.04 7.07
CA ASP A 202 -17.86 -4.68 6.60
C ASP A 202 -19.30 -4.17 6.76
N LEU A 203 -20.29 -4.95 6.30
CA LEU A 203 -21.71 -4.59 6.45
C LEU A 203 -22.15 -4.49 7.90
N ALA A 204 -21.74 -5.43 8.75
CA ALA A 204 -22.08 -5.44 10.19
C ALA A 204 -21.51 -4.22 10.92
N ALA A 205 -20.33 -3.73 10.50
CA ALA A 205 -19.69 -2.53 11.03
C ALA A 205 -20.12 -1.23 10.33
N GLY A 206 -21.08 -1.27 9.39
CA GLY A 206 -21.53 -0.11 8.61
C GLY A 206 -20.51 0.40 7.59
N LYS A 207 -19.51 -0.41 7.23
CA LYS A 207 -18.50 -0.05 6.24
C LYS A 207 -18.99 -0.39 4.83
N LEU A 208 -19.06 0.62 3.98
CA LEU A 208 -19.50 0.53 2.60
C LEU A 208 -18.31 0.42 1.65
N SER A 209 -17.49 -0.64 1.81
CA SER A 209 -16.34 -0.88 0.92
C SER A 209 -16.78 -1.02 -0.55
N PRO A 210 -15.87 -0.84 -1.53
CA PRO A 210 -16.23 -0.99 -2.95
C PRO A 210 -16.86 -2.34 -3.27
N ILE A 211 -16.43 -3.44 -2.63
CA ILE A 211 -17.02 -4.76 -2.84
C ILE A 211 -18.44 -4.85 -2.29
N VAL A 212 -18.72 -4.20 -1.15
CA VAL A 212 -20.09 -4.09 -0.61
C VAL A 212 -20.99 -3.33 -1.58
N ARG A 213 -20.50 -2.26 -2.19
CA ARG A 213 -21.28 -1.42 -3.13
C ARG A 213 -21.51 -2.06 -4.49
N LEU A 214 -20.47 -2.68 -5.05
CA LEU A 214 -20.50 -3.25 -6.42
C LEU A 214 -21.06 -4.66 -6.44
N GLY A 215 -20.97 -5.38 -5.32
CA GLY A 215 -21.10 -6.84 -5.28
C GLY A 215 -19.82 -7.54 -5.75
N THR A 216 -19.65 -8.78 -5.32
CA THR A 216 -18.40 -9.52 -5.53
C THR A 216 -18.11 -9.81 -7.02
N LEU A 217 -19.13 -10.08 -7.84
CA LEU A 217 -18.95 -10.36 -9.27
C LEU A 217 -18.41 -9.14 -10.03
N ARG A 218 -19.07 -7.96 -9.86
CA ARG A 218 -18.59 -6.73 -10.49
C ARG A 218 -17.23 -6.30 -9.91
N GLY A 219 -17.02 -6.53 -8.61
CA GLY A 219 -15.73 -6.34 -7.99
C GLY A 219 -14.62 -7.15 -8.67
N ALA A 220 -14.85 -8.43 -8.99
CA ALA A 220 -13.90 -9.27 -9.71
C ALA A 220 -13.59 -8.75 -11.14
N GLN A 221 -14.60 -8.21 -11.81
CA GLN A 221 -14.43 -7.57 -13.13
C GLN A 221 -13.57 -6.29 -13.03
N VAL A 222 -13.89 -5.40 -12.07
CA VAL A 222 -13.11 -4.18 -11.82
C VAL A 222 -11.65 -4.52 -11.47
N LEU A 223 -11.42 -5.50 -10.59
CA LEU A 223 -10.08 -5.97 -10.26
C LEU A 223 -9.32 -6.42 -11.52
N THR A 224 -9.98 -7.17 -12.40
CA THR A 224 -9.37 -7.65 -13.64
C THR A 224 -8.98 -6.48 -14.55
N VAL A 225 -9.88 -5.51 -14.76
CA VAL A 225 -9.60 -4.31 -15.56
C VAL A 225 -8.44 -3.50 -14.97
N CYS A 226 -8.45 -3.23 -13.66
CA CYS A 226 -7.37 -2.51 -12.99
C CYS A 226 -6.03 -3.27 -13.06
N THR A 227 -6.06 -4.60 -12.96
CA THR A 227 -4.83 -5.41 -13.10
C THR A 227 -4.27 -5.33 -14.52
N ILE A 228 -5.12 -5.40 -15.55
CA ILE A 228 -4.70 -5.24 -16.96
C ILE A 228 -4.15 -3.83 -17.19
N SER A 229 -4.79 -2.80 -16.63
CA SER A 229 -4.38 -1.40 -16.83
C SER A 229 -2.95 -1.12 -16.37
N ILE A 230 -2.43 -1.81 -15.34
CA ILE A 230 -1.04 -1.69 -14.88
C ILE A 230 -0.07 -1.97 -16.04
N TYR A 231 -0.26 -3.06 -16.74
CA TYR A 231 0.61 -3.49 -17.84
C TYR A 231 0.38 -2.69 -19.12
N ALA A 232 -0.88 -2.38 -19.41
CA ALA A 232 -1.23 -1.55 -20.56
C ALA A 232 -0.64 -0.14 -20.43
N LEU A 233 -0.75 0.49 -19.26
CA LEU A 233 -0.17 1.81 -19.01
C LEU A 233 1.36 1.79 -19.11
N ALA A 234 2.02 0.74 -18.61
CA ALA A 234 3.47 0.60 -18.78
C ALA A 234 3.86 0.60 -20.25
N ALA A 235 3.17 -0.17 -21.11
CA ALA A 235 3.42 -0.19 -22.55
C ALA A 235 3.10 1.16 -23.22
N ILE A 236 1.96 1.76 -22.89
CA ILE A 236 1.57 3.08 -23.43
C ILE A 236 2.62 4.13 -23.10
N PHE A 237 3.10 4.20 -21.87
CA PHE A 237 4.08 5.21 -21.46
C PHE A 237 5.48 4.94 -22.03
N VAL A 238 5.83 3.69 -22.33
CA VAL A 238 7.04 3.38 -23.15
C VAL A 238 6.88 3.90 -24.59
N ILE A 239 5.72 3.65 -25.22
CA ILE A 239 5.45 4.12 -26.60
C ILE A 239 5.44 5.66 -26.66
N LEU A 240 4.93 6.32 -25.63
CA LEU A 240 4.90 7.77 -25.53
C LEU A 240 6.27 8.39 -25.15
N GLY A 241 7.29 7.56 -24.91
CA GLY A 241 8.65 8.03 -24.59
C GLY A 241 8.85 8.52 -23.15
N PHE A 242 7.89 8.28 -22.24
CA PHE A 242 8.06 8.61 -20.83
C PHE A 242 8.94 7.62 -20.08
N PHE A 243 8.97 6.35 -20.53
CA PHE A 243 9.69 5.28 -19.87
C PHE A 243 10.70 4.61 -20.80
N PRO A 244 11.88 4.20 -20.28
CA PRO A 244 12.78 3.31 -21.00
C PRO A 244 12.09 1.99 -21.35
N ILE A 245 12.45 1.37 -22.48
CA ILE A 245 11.85 0.09 -22.91
C ILE A 245 12.05 -1.02 -21.89
N LEU A 246 13.14 -1.00 -21.12
CA LEU A 246 13.43 -2.01 -20.10
C LEU A 246 12.45 -1.98 -18.91
N THR A 247 11.63 -0.94 -18.76
CA THR A 247 10.54 -0.94 -17.75
C THR A 247 9.48 -2.02 -18.04
N LEU A 248 9.41 -2.52 -19.29
CA LEU A 248 8.58 -3.67 -19.65
C LEU A 248 9.05 -4.98 -18.99
N LEU A 249 10.21 -5.03 -18.32
CA LEU A 249 10.58 -6.13 -17.42
C LEU A 249 9.49 -6.38 -16.36
N SER A 250 8.73 -5.35 -15.98
CA SER A 250 7.54 -5.51 -15.11
C SER A 250 6.56 -6.56 -15.63
N TRP A 251 6.49 -6.82 -16.94
CA TRP A 251 5.63 -7.85 -17.53
C TRP A 251 6.02 -9.28 -17.15
N ALA A 252 7.23 -9.50 -16.63
CA ALA A 252 7.60 -10.79 -16.08
C ALA A 252 6.78 -11.14 -14.81
N SER A 253 6.08 -10.17 -14.22
CA SER A 253 5.11 -10.39 -13.14
C SER A 253 3.72 -10.86 -13.61
N LEU A 254 3.43 -10.90 -14.94
CA LEU A 254 2.15 -11.32 -15.50
C LEU A 254 1.63 -12.68 -14.96
N PRO A 255 2.45 -13.71 -14.72
CA PRO A 255 1.95 -14.95 -14.14
C PRO A 255 1.23 -14.75 -12.80
N PHE A 256 1.72 -13.84 -11.95
CA PHE A 256 1.05 -13.50 -10.68
C PHE A 256 -0.27 -12.75 -10.93
N ALA A 257 -0.29 -11.83 -11.90
CA ALA A 257 -1.47 -11.07 -12.28
C ALA A 257 -2.58 -11.99 -12.84
N VAL A 258 -2.22 -12.91 -13.75
CA VAL A 258 -3.14 -13.93 -14.29
C VAL A 258 -3.68 -14.81 -13.15
N LYS A 259 -2.79 -15.25 -12.24
CA LYS A 259 -3.19 -16.02 -11.05
C LYS A 259 -4.19 -15.24 -10.19
N LEU A 260 -3.95 -13.95 -9.94
CA LEU A 260 -4.85 -13.08 -9.16
C LEU A 260 -6.22 -13.00 -9.82
N CYS A 261 -6.27 -12.60 -11.10
CA CYS A 261 -7.52 -12.44 -11.83
C CYS A 261 -8.31 -13.76 -11.88
N ARG A 262 -7.65 -14.86 -12.24
CA ARG A 262 -8.31 -16.19 -12.31
C ARG A 262 -8.82 -16.63 -10.95
N HIS A 263 -8.02 -16.47 -9.89
CA HIS A 263 -8.39 -16.87 -8.55
C HIS A 263 -9.62 -16.11 -8.04
N VAL A 264 -9.64 -14.78 -8.22
CA VAL A 264 -10.77 -13.97 -7.77
C VAL A 264 -12.02 -14.22 -8.61
N ASN A 265 -11.90 -14.30 -9.94
CA ASN A 265 -13.06 -14.57 -10.81
C ASN A 265 -13.72 -15.94 -10.53
N LEU A 266 -12.95 -16.95 -10.11
CA LEU A 266 -13.48 -18.27 -9.79
C LEU A 266 -14.05 -18.40 -8.37
N ASN A 267 -13.65 -17.50 -7.44
CA ASN A 267 -13.94 -17.65 -6.01
C ASN A 267 -14.54 -16.39 -5.38
N HIS A 268 -14.91 -15.37 -6.15
CA HIS A 268 -15.36 -14.07 -5.64
C HIS A 268 -16.50 -14.14 -4.63
N ASP A 269 -17.38 -15.14 -4.74
CA ASP A 269 -18.55 -15.38 -3.90
C ASP A 269 -18.28 -16.34 -2.72
N LYS A 270 -17.05 -16.87 -2.60
CA LYS A 270 -16.62 -17.84 -1.58
C LYS A 270 -15.58 -17.21 -0.63
N PRO A 271 -16.02 -16.55 0.47
CA PRO A 271 -15.12 -15.80 1.34
C PRO A 271 -13.90 -16.57 1.83
N GLU A 272 -14.08 -17.86 2.18
CA GLU A 272 -13.00 -18.73 2.68
C GLU A 272 -11.93 -18.98 1.60
N LEU A 273 -12.34 -19.21 0.36
CA LEU A 273 -11.43 -19.48 -0.76
C LEU A 273 -10.73 -18.23 -1.28
N VAL A 274 -11.45 -17.09 -1.33
CA VAL A 274 -10.91 -15.83 -1.86
C VAL A 274 -10.03 -15.09 -0.83
N SER A 275 -10.04 -15.49 0.44
CA SER A 275 -9.38 -14.77 1.54
C SER A 275 -7.87 -14.51 1.35
N ASN A 276 -7.19 -15.34 0.56
CA ASN A 276 -5.77 -15.21 0.28
C ASN A 276 -5.45 -14.30 -0.93
N CYS A 277 -6.46 -13.78 -1.65
CA CYS A 277 -6.25 -12.99 -2.87
C CYS A 277 -5.40 -11.72 -2.62
N LYS A 278 -5.50 -11.10 -1.42
CA LYS A 278 -4.66 -9.98 -1.03
C LYS A 278 -3.15 -10.30 -1.07
N PHE A 279 -2.75 -11.51 -0.68
CA PHE A 279 -1.34 -11.92 -0.73
C PHE A 279 -0.87 -12.18 -2.16
N ILE A 280 -1.76 -12.64 -3.04
CA ILE A 280 -1.47 -12.74 -4.47
C ILE A 280 -1.32 -11.33 -5.06
N ALA A 281 -2.18 -10.37 -4.66
CA ALA A 281 -2.06 -8.97 -5.06
C ALA A 281 -0.74 -8.33 -4.55
N VAL A 282 -0.31 -8.64 -3.32
CA VAL A 282 1.01 -8.23 -2.81
C VAL A 282 2.13 -8.77 -3.68
N ALA A 283 2.07 -10.03 -4.14
CA ALA A 283 3.07 -10.58 -5.04
C ALA A 283 3.06 -9.87 -6.41
N VAL A 284 1.89 -9.56 -6.97
CA VAL A 284 1.77 -8.73 -8.20
C VAL A 284 2.43 -7.38 -7.98
N HIS A 285 2.06 -6.66 -6.92
CA HIS A 285 2.61 -5.36 -6.59
C HIS A 285 4.13 -5.40 -6.42
N PHE A 286 4.63 -6.34 -5.61
CA PHE A 286 6.06 -6.46 -5.32
C PHE A 286 6.87 -6.73 -6.58
N TRP A 287 6.54 -7.77 -7.35
CA TRP A 287 7.29 -8.14 -8.53
C TRP A 287 7.15 -7.13 -9.66
N CYS A 288 5.94 -6.61 -9.88
CA CYS A 288 5.70 -5.59 -10.91
C CYS A 288 6.53 -4.33 -10.60
N CYS A 289 6.41 -3.76 -9.41
CA CYS A 289 7.11 -2.51 -9.06
C CYS A 289 8.63 -2.70 -8.93
N SER A 290 9.09 -3.88 -8.42
CA SER A 290 10.53 -4.17 -8.36
C SER A 290 11.17 -4.22 -9.74
N LEU A 291 10.54 -4.94 -10.68
CA LEU A 291 11.03 -5.07 -12.05
C LEU A 291 10.84 -3.79 -12.86
N PHE A 292 9.78 -3.03 -12.56
CA PHE A 292 9.53 -1.71 -13.16
C PHE A 292 10.62 -0.72 -12.78
N GLY A 293 10.97 -0.61 -11.49
CA GLY A 293 12.07 0.22 -11.03
C GLY A 293 13.42 -0.24 -11.57
N LEU A 294 13.66 -1.57 -11.60
CA LEU A 294 14.87 -2.13 -12.22
C LEU A 294 14.98 -1.73 -13.70
N GLY A 295 13.87 -1.71 -14.42
CA GLY A 295 13.82 -1.26 -15.82
C GLY A 295 14.26 0.19 -16.01
N PHE A 296 13.97 1.07 -15.05
CA PHE A 296 14.49 2.45 -15.06
C PHE A 296 16.00 2.51 -14.78
N LEU A 297 16.52 1.64 -13.91
CA LEU A 297 17.95 1.63 -13.57
C LEU A 297 18.83 1.11 -14.72
N LEU A 298 18.29 0.23 -15.56
CA LEU A 298 19.01 -0.43 -16.64
C LEU A 298 18.83 0.25 -18.02
N GLY A 299 17.85 1.11 -18.16
CA GLY A 299 17.52 1.82 -19.41
C GLY A 299 17.95 3.25 -19.40
#